data_782fd388ed0d1b94427ffc232a1ab644
#
_entry.id   782fd388ed0d1b94427ffc232a1ab644
#
_cell.length_a   1.000
_cell.length_b   1.000
_cell.length_c   1.000
_cell.angle_alpha   90.00
_cell.angle_beta   90.00
_cell.angle_gamma   90.00
#
_symmetry.space_group_name_H-M   'P 1'
#
loop_
_entity.id
_entity.type
_entity.pdbx_description
1 polymer ?
#
loop_
_entity_poly.entity_id
_entity_poly.type
_entity_poly.pdbx_seq_one_letter_code
_entity_poly.pdbx_strand_id
1 'polypeptide(L)'
;MSRLTIMITSIFLSMSLAAQAYAAEIQMGKDGMLVFAPCELTINVEDTVTFVNNELPPHNVMFADNPELSHGDLLFSAGETFEVTFHQAGDYAFQCDPHAGAGMKGVIHVI
;
A
#
# COMPACT_ATOMS: atom_id res chain seq x y z
N MET A 1 11.03 49.37 45.67
CA MET A 1 11.64 48.28 44.92
C MET A 1 10.53 47.42 44.36
N SER A 2 10.35 47.49 43.05
CA SER A 2 9.38 46.62 42.37
C SER A 2 10.02 45.26 42.15
N ARG A 3 9.37 44.21 42.66
CA ARG A 3 9.76 42.86 42.36
C ARG A 3 9.16 42.52 40.98
N LEU A 4 10.00 42.32 39.98
CA LEU A 4 9.60 41.83 38.67
C LEU A 4 9.32 40.32 38.82
N THR A 5 8.04 39.97 38.84
CA THR A 5 7.64 38.55 38.82
C THR A 5 7.66 38.10 37.34
N ILE A 6 8.69 37.37 36.99
CA ILE A 6 8.75 36.74 35.67
C ILE A 6 7.84 35.54 35.69
N MET A 7 6.66 35.65 35.07
CA MET A 7 5.80 34.52 34.79
C MET A 7 6.40 33.74 33.60
N ILE A 8 7.02 32.61 33.90
CA ILE A 8 7.42 31.68 32.86
C ILE A 8 6.17 30.90 32.48
N THR A 9 5.55 31.29 31.35
CA THR A 9 4.48 30.51 30.77
C THR A 9 5.12 29.34 30.02
N SER A 10 5.09 28.15 30.63
CA SER A 10 5.52 26.93 29.95
C SER A 10 4.50 26.60 28.86
N ILE A 11 4.85 26.85 27.61
CA ILE A 11 4.05 26.40 26.48
C ILE A 11 4.38 24.93 26.28
N PHE A 12 3.47 24.04 26.73
CA PHE A 12 3.54 22.64 26.37
C PHE A 12 3.07 22.50 24.92
N LEU A 13 4.03 22.37 23.98
CA LEU A 13 3.72 21.96 22.63
C LEU A 13 3.44 20.46 22.68
N SER A 14 2.15 20.09 22.74
CA SER A 14 1.79 18.69 22.56
C SER A 14 2.00 18.33 21.10
N MET A 15 3.12 17.65 20.81
CA MET A 15 3.29 16.98 19.52
C MET A 15 2.34 15.78 19.50
N SER A 16 1.20 15.93 18.83
CA SER A 16 0.44 14.76 18.41
C SER A 16 1.24 14.07 17.30
N LEU A 17 1.83 12.91 17.60
CA LEU A 17 2.32 11.99 16.57
C LEU A 17 1.10 11.49 15.80
N ALA A 18 0.69 12.23 14.78
CA ALA A 18 -0.16 11.65 13.77
C ALA A 18 0.65 10.57 13.07
N ALA A 19 0.24 9.29 13.21
CA ALA A 19 0.79 8.22 12.41
C ALA A 19 0.60 8.61 10.94
N GLN A 20 1.69 8.89 10.23
CA GLN A 20 1.63 9.14 8.80
C GLN A 20 1.35 7.82 8.09
N ALA A 21 0.29 7.78 7.28
CA ALA A 21 0.07 6.69 6.37
C ALA A 21 1.22 6.65 5.35
N TYR A 22 1.85 5.48 5.21
CA TYR A 22 2.86 5.26 4.19
C TYR A 22 2.21 4.81 2.89
N ALA A 23 2.67 5.38 1.76
CA ALA A 23 2.39 4.85 0.44
C ALA A 23 3.47 3.82 0.09
N ALA A 24 3.05 2.60 -0.19
CA ALA A 24 3.91 1.53 -0.68
C ALA A 24 3.56 1.24 -2.13
N GLU A 25 4.51 0.73 -2.90
CA GLU A 25 4.34 0.45 -4.32
C GLU A 25 4.68 -1.01 -4.63
N ILE A 26 3.85 -1.63 -5.45
CA ILE A 26 4.08 -2.96 -6.03
C ILE A 26 4.05 -2.83 -7.54
N GLN A 27 5.15 -3.21 -8.19
CA GLN A 27 5.26 -3.25 -9.65
C GLN A 27 4.67 -4.55 -10.20
N MET A 28 3.93 -4.46 -11.29
CA MET A 28 3.38 -5.61 -12.01
C MET A 28 4.14 -5.80 -13.31
N GLY A 29 4.83 -6.93 -13.44
CA GLY A 29 5.64 -7.23 -14.64
C GLY A 29 7.02 -6.58 -14.64
N LYS A 30 7.63 -6.36 -13.49
CA LYS A 30 8.94 -5.75 -13.38
C LYS A 30 10.02 -6.58 -14.07
N ASP A 31 10.92 -5.92 -14.81
CA ASP A 31 12.06 -6.52 -15.50
C ASP A 31 11.66 -7.64 -16.49
N GLY A 32 10.49 -7.53 -17.11
CA GLY A 32 9.98 -8.51 -18.05
C GLY A 32 9.61 -9.85 -17.44
N MET A 33 9.31 -9.90 -16.13
CA MET A 33 8.90 -11.09 -15.43
C MET A 33 7.41 -11.02 -15.05
N LEU A 34 6.72 -12.16 -15.07
CA LEU A 34 5.32 -12.27 -14.65
C LEU A 34 5.24 -12.37 -13.13
N VAL A 35 5.57 -11.29 -12.47
CA VAL A 35 5.66 -11.19 -10.99
C VAL A 35 5.07 -9.88 -10.50
N PHE A 36 4.63 -9.89 -9.24
CA PHE A 36 4.49 -8.69 -8.42
C PHE A 36 5.83 -8.44 -7.71
N ALA A 37 6.32 -7.22 -7.75
CA ALA A 37 7.58 -6.85 -7.11
C ALA A 37 7.42 -5.61 -6.22
N PRO A 38 7.51 -5.73 -4.89
CA PRO A 38 7.70 -6.98 -4.14
C PRO A 38 6.45 -7.88 -4.16
N CYS A 39 6.64 -9.18 -4.02
CA CYS A 39 5.52 -10.12 -3.93
C CYS A 39 5.02 -10.32 -2.49
N GLU A 40 5.77 -9.85 -1.52
CA GLU A 40 5.42 -9.85 -0.11
C GLU A 40 5.75 -8.49 0.51
N LEU A 41 4.79 -7.91 1.21
CA LEU A 41 4.88 -6.57 1.74
C LEU A 41 4.20 -6.51 3.11
N THR A 42 4.84 -5.85 4.07
CA THR A 42 4.25 -5.55 5.39
C THR A 42 3.97 -4.06 5.50
N ILE A 43 2.74 -3.73 5.83
CA ILE A 43 2.25 -2.35 6.01
C ILE A 43 1.48 -2.21 7.31
N ASN A 44 1.19 -0.97 7.68
CA ASN A 44 0.30 -0.67 8.80
C ASN A 44 -1.14 -0.47 8.32
N VAL A 45 -2.09 -0.66 9.24
CA VAL A 45 -3.48 -0.25 9.03
C VAL A 45 -3.51 1.21 8.57
N GLU A 46 -4.38 1.53 7.62
CA GLU A 46 -4.57 2.83 6.96
C GLU A 46 -3.49 3.17 5.90
N ASP A 47 -2.51 2.32 5.70
CA ASP A 47 -1.57 2.50 4.59
C ASP A 47 -2.22 2.19 3.25
N THR A 48 -1.77 2.87 2.21
CA THR A 48 -2.20 2.68 0.83
C THR A 48 -1.09 1.98 0.04
N VAL A 49 -1.48 0.96 -0.72
CA VAL A 49 -0.59 0.28 -1.68
C VAL A 49 -0.98 0.69 -3.08
N THR A 50 -0.02 1.15 -3.85
CA THR A 50 -0.17 1.47 -5.28
C THR A 50 0.40 0.34 -6.12
N PHE A 51 -0.44 -0.29 -6.93
CA PHE A 51 -0.02 -1.26 -7.93
C PHE A 51 0.24 -0.52 -9.24
N VAL A 52 1.43 -0.68 -9.79
CA VAL A 52 1.86 -0.01 -11.02
C VAL A 52 2.01 -1.03 -12.14
N ASN A 53 1.25 -0.84 -13.21
CA ASN A 53 1.40 -1.66 -14.42
C ASN A 53 2.71 -1.32 -15.12
N ASN A 54 3.53 -2.32 -15.38
CA ASN A 54 4.84 -2.14 -16.01
C ASN A 54 4.92 -2.92 -17.32
N GLU A 55 5.48 -4.11 -17.31
CA GLU A 55 5.71 -4.90 -18.51
C GLU A 55 4.82 -6.16 -18.57
N LEU A 56 4.74 -6.78 -19.74
CA LEU A 56 3.99 -8.01 -20.00
C LEU A 56 2.49 -7.93 -19.64
N PRO A 57 1.80 -6.82 -19.97
CA PRO A 57 0.36 -6.73 -19.74
C PRO A 57 -0.39 -7.81 -20.56
N PRO A 58 -1.67 -8.09 -20.22
CA PRO A 58 -2.50 -7.40 -19.24
C PRO A 58 -2.29 -7.91 -17.81
N HIS A 59 -2.50 -7.03 -16.83
CA HIS A 59 -2.47 -7.38 -15.42
C HIS A 59 -3.75 -6.92 -14.71
N ASN A 60 -4.15 -7.65 -13.68
CA ASN A 60 -5.14 -7.20 -12.72
C ASN A 60 -4.69 -7.59 -11.30
N VAL A 61 -5.45 -7.21 -10.30
CA VAL A 61 -5.16 -7.50 -8.89
C VAL A 61 -6.42 -8.06 -8.26
N MET A 62 -6.40 -9.35 -7.94
CA MET A 62 -7.55 -10.06 -7.40
C MET A 62 -7.26 -10.57 -6.00
N PHE A 63 -8.07 -10.13 -5.04
CA PHE A 63 -8.07 -10.60 -3.66
C PHE A 63 -9.24 -11.57 -3.50
N ALA A 64 -8.99 -12.87 -3.58
CA ALA A 64 -10.06 -13.87 -3.57
C ALA A 64 -10.89 -13.87 -2.28
N ASP A 65 -10.25 -13.65 -1.12
CA ASP A 65 -10.90 -13.61 0.19
C ASP A 65 -11.48 -12.24 0.54
N ASN A 66 -11.11 -11.20 -0.22
CA ASN A 66 -11.58 -9.83 -0.02
C ASN A 66 -11.87 -9.19 -1.38
N PRO A 67 -12.87 -9.68 -2.11
CA PRO A 67 -13.12 -9.25 -3.50
C PRO A 67 -13.41 -7.76 -3.65
N GLU A 68 -13.87 -7.10 -2.60
CA GLU A 68 -14.09 -5.64 -2.56
C GLU A 68 -12.79 -4.83 -2.73
N LEU A 69 -11.63 -5.43 -2.46
CA LEU A 69 -10.32 -4.79 -2.64
C LEU A 69 -9.76 -4.99 -4.04
N SER A 70 -10.39 -5.84 -4.83
CA SER A 70 -9.89 -6.25 -6.15
C SER A 70 -10.08 -5.17 -7.21
N HIS A 71 -9.17 -5.15 -8.17
CA HIS A 71 -9.31 -4.47 -9.45
C HIS A 71 -9.36 -5.52 -10.55
N GLY A 72 -10.57 -5.91 -10.96
CA GLY A 72 -10.79 -6.98 -11.92
C GLY A 72 -10.55 -6.56 -13.37
N ASP A 73 -10.72 -5.28 -13.68
CA ASP A 73 -10.46 -4.76 -15.02
C ASP A 73 -8.98 -4.87 -15.34
N LEU A 74 -8.68 -5.29 -16.56
CA LEU A 74 -7.32 -5.49 -17.02
C LEU A 74 -6.63 -4.15 -17.30
N LEU A 75 -5.39 -4.01 -16.82
CA LEU A 75 -4.51 -2.88 -17.09
C LEU A 75 -3.57 -3.26 -18.24
N PHE A 76 -3.54 -2.45 -19.30
CA PHE A 76 -2.79 -2.71 -20.51
C PHE A 76 -1.60 -1.79 -20.73
N SER A 77 -1.68 -0.55 -20.25
CA SER A 77 -0.68 0.47 -20.52
C SER A 77 0.32 0.59 -19.39
N ALA A 78 1.60 0.68 -19.70
CA ALA A 78 2.65 0.95 -18.73
C ALA A 78 2.37 2.28 -18.01
N GLY A 79 2.52 2.27 -16.67
CA GLY A 79 2.26 3.42 -15.83
C GLY A 79 0.83 3.55 -15.31
N GLU A 80 -0.13 2.76 -15.81
CA GLU A 80 -1.45 2.69 -15.19
C GLU A 80 -1.34 2.17 -13.77
N THR A 81 -2.13 2.76 -12.85
CA THR A 81 -2.07 2.44 -11.42
C THR A 81 -3.43 2.04 -10.88
N PHE A 82 -3.38 1.25 -9.81
CA PHE A 82 -4.51 0.90 -8.99
C PHE A 82 -4.11 1.01 -7.52
N GLU A 83 -4.92 1.66 -6.69
CA GLU A 83 -4.62 1.90 -5.27
C GLU A 83 -5.59 1.17 -4.37
N VAL A 84 -5.07 0.61 -3.27
CA VAL A 84 -5.86 -0.03 -2.21
C VAL A 84 -5.41 0.50 -0.86
N THR A 85 -6.35 0.98 -0.05
CA THR A 85 -6.11 1.32 1.35
C THR A 85 -6.65 0.21 2.24
N PHE A 86 -5.84 -0.25 3.19
CA PHE A 86 -6.19 -1.35 4.07
C PHE A 86 -6.59 -0.82 5.44
N HIS A 87 -7.84 -1.07 5.85
CA HIS A 87 -8.42 -0.54 7.09
C HIS A 87 -8.37 -1.55 8.25
N GLN A 88 -8.03 -2.80 7.99
CA GLN A 88 -8.00 -3.86 8.99
C GLN A 88 -6.70 -4.65 8.91
N ALA A 89 -6.16 -5.00 10.08
CA ALA A 89 -5.02 -5.91 10.17
C ALA A 89 -5.40 -7.31 9.65
N GLY A 90 -4.46 -7.98 9.04
CA GLY A 90 -4.62 -9.31 8.48
C GLY A 90 -3.64 -9.59 7.35
N ASP A 91 -3.72 -10.79 6.81
CA ASP A 91 -2.95 -11.24 5.67
C ASP A 91 -3.85 -11.28 4.44
N TYR A 92 -3.45 -10.57 3.40
CA TYR A 92 -4.24 -10.41 2.18
C TYR A 92 -3.49 -11.01 1.00
N ALA A 93 -3.89 -12.22 0.61
CA ALA A 93 -3.36 -12.87 -0.59
C ALA A 93 -4.00 -12.29 -1.85
N PHE A 94 -3.20 -12.07 -2.88
CA PHE A 94 -3.66 -11.56 -4.16
C PHE A 94 -2.96 -12.24 -5.33
N GLN A 95 -3.55 -12.14 -6.50
CA GLN A 95 -3.01 -12.69 -7.74
C GLN A 95 -3.41 -11.85 -8.95
N CYS A 96 -2.66 -12.00 -10.03
CA CYS A 96 -3.05 -11.56 -11.35
C CYS A 96 -3.73 -12.74 -12.06
N ASP A 97 -5.02 -12.65 -12.36
CA ASP A 97 -5.76 -13.77 -12.93
C ASP A 97 -5.19 -14.28 -14.27
N PRO A 98 -4.82 -13.42 -15.24
CA PRO A 98 -4.23 -13.89 -16.50
C PRO A 98 -2.92 -14.67 -16.32
N HIS A 99 -2.16 -14.39 -15.24
CA HIS A 99 -0.83 -14.96 -15.04
C HIS A 99 -0.69 -15.76 -13.74
N ALA A 100 -1.78 -16.05 -13.06
CA ALA A 100 -1.76 -16.86 -11.83
C ALA A 100 -1.14 -18.24 -12.06
N GLY A 101 -1.38 -18.84 -13.24
CA GLY A 101 -0.79 -20.11 -13.64
C GLY A 101 0.73 -20.07 -13.79
N ALA A 102 1.31 -18.89 -14.03
CA ALA A 102 2.75 -18.67 -14.06
C ALA A 102 3.33 -18.29 -12.66
N GLY A 103 2.49 -18.25 -11.62
CA GLY A 103 2.89 -17.91 -10.27
C GLY A 103 2.85 -16.42 -9.93
N MET A 104 2.17 -15.60 -10.72
CA MET A 104 2.04 -14.15 -10.43
C MET A 104 1.06 -13.92 -9.27
N LYS A 105 1.58 -14.04 -8.06
CA LYS A 105 0.86 -14.00 -6.79
C LYS A 105 1.67 -13.27 -5.74
N GLY A 106 0.99 -12.75 -4.73
CA GLY A 106 1.64 -12.10 -3.60
C GLY A 106 0.79 -12.12 -2.35
N VAL A 107 1.33 -11.54 -1.29
CA VAL A 107 0.64 -11.34 -0.01
C VAL A 107 1.03 -10.01 0.61
N ILE A 108 0.04 -9.32 1.17
CA ILE A 108 0.24 -8.11 1.96
C ILE A 108 -0.13 -8.41 3.40
N HIS A 109 0.83 -8.21 4.30
CA HIS A 109 0.63 -8.31 5.74
C HIS A 109 0.32 -6.93 6.30
N VAL A 110 -0.86 -6.74 6.88
CA VAL A 110 -1.29 -5.49 7.49
C VAL A 110 -1.26 -5.66 9.01
N ILE A 111 -0.45 -4.86 9.67
CA ILE A 111 -0.21 -4.93 11.12
C ILE A 111 -0.73 -3.70 11.87
#